data_16ec2e91d29daa0447c21835720da642
#
_entry.id   16ec2e91d29daa0447c21835720da642
#
_cell.length_a   1.000
_cell.length_b   1.000
_cell.length_c   1.000
_cell.angle_alpha   90.00
_cell.angle_beta   90.00
_cell.angle_gamma   90.00
#
_symmetry.space_group_name_H-M   'P 1'
#
loop_
_entity.id
_entity.type
_entity.pdbx_description
1 polymer ?
#
loop_
_entity_poly.entity_id
_entity_poly.type
_entity_poly.pdbx_seq_one_letter_code
_entity_poly.pdbx_strand_id
1 'polypeptide(L)'
;MPILKAKRKRFVAMDNEFLSRSDMSLKAKGLLASMLSLPPEWRFSIEGLAYLHKESECAISSGLKELEQLGYLRRSYPRDENGKIASAVYTVCDIPLDDYEELCGE
;
A
#
# COMPACT_ATOMS: atom_id res chain seq x y z
N MET A 1 -8.76 31.78 6.87
CA MET A 1 -10.02 31.11 7.16
C MET A 1 -9.77 29.81 7.89
N PRO A 2 -10.38 29.60 9.03
CA PRO A 2 -10.15 28.35 9.77
C PRO A 2 -10.77 27.16 9.05
N ILE A 3 -10.11 26.06 9.12
CA ILE A 3 -10.61 24.80 8.59
C ILE A 3 -11.29 24.07 9.74
N LEU A 4 -12.56 23.80 9.59
CA LEU A 4 -13.29 23.03 10.57
C LEU A 4 -13.15 21.57 10.26
N LYS A 5 -12.57 20.83 11.20
CA LYS A 5 -12.40 19.40 11.06
C LYS A 5 -13.50 18.70 11.84
N ALA A 6 -14.34 17.97 11.12
CA ALA A 6 -15.38 17.20 11.77
C ALA A 6 -14.75 15.99 12.46
N LYS A 7 -15.29 15.64 13.63
CA LYS A 7 -14.86 14.43 14.32
C LYS A 7 -15.44 13.24 13.58
N ARG A 8 -14.61 12.26 13.31
CA ARG A 8 -15.01 11.08 12.55
C ARG A 8 -14.60 9.82 13.29
N LYS A 9 -15.41 8.79 13.13
CA LYS A 9 -15.11 7.49 13.70
C LYS A 9 -14.18 6.68 12.79
N ARG A 10 -14.21 6.98 11.49
CA ARG A 10 -13.41 6.26 10.51
C ARG A 10 -12.31 7.15 9.99
N PHE A 11 -11.09 6.81 10.35
CA PHE A 11 -9.95 7.54 9.87
C PHE A 11 -8.74 6.62 9.89
N VAL A 12 -7.73 6.99 9.15
CA VAL A 12 -6.45 6.30 9.17
C VAL A 12 -5.36 7.35 9.38
N ALA A 13 -4.45 7.04 10.29
CA ALA A 13 -3.30 7.89 10.54
C ALA A 13 -2.14 7.33 9.71
N MET A 14 -1.50 8.20 8.95
CA MET A 14 -0.38 7.77 8.12
C MET A 14 0.61 8.92 7.98
N ASP A 15 1.88 8.57 7.79
CA ASP A 15 2.88 9.55 7.45
C ASP A 15 2.52 10.15 6.09
N ASN A 16 2.59 11.45 5.98
CA ASN A 16 2.13 12.11 4.75
C ASN A 16 3.24 12.53 3.80
N GLU A 17 4.47 12.11 4.08
CA GLU A 17 5.59 12.51 3.21
C GLU A 17 5.40 12.01 1.79
N PHE A 18 4.91 10.76 1.64
CA PHE A 18 4.72 10.22 0.30
C PHE A 18 3.71 11.02 -0.51
N LEU A 19 2.75 11.65 0.15
CA LEU A 19 1.74 12.45 -0.54
C LEU A 19 2.34 13.71 -1.16
N SER A 20 3.48 14.15 -0.66
CA SER A 20 4.18 15.33 -1.16
C SER A 20 5.21 15.01 -2.24
N ARG A 21 5.49 13.72 -2.48
CA ARG A 21 6.53 13.36 -3.43
C ARG A 21 6.12 13.71 -4.85
N SER A 22 7.02 14.34 -5.58
CA SER A 22 6.78 14.67 -6.98
C SER A 22 7.14 13.51 -7.91
N ASP A 23 7.85 12.50 -7.39
CA ASP A 23 8.26 11.36 -8.18
C ASP A 23 7.31 10.17 -8.04
N MET A 24 6.18 10.37 -7.38
CA MET A 24 5.17 9.33 -7.22
C MET A 24 3.89 9.79 -7.90
N SER A 25 3.28 8.94 -8.72
CA SER A 25 2.04 9.28 -9.40
C SER A 25 0.88 9.38 -8.42
N LEU A 26 -0.13 10.14 -8.79
CA LEU A 26 -1.34 10.23 -7.98
C LEU A 26 -2.01 8.87 -7.83
N LYS A 27 -1.94 8.05 -8.86
CA LYS A 27 -2.46 6.69 -8.83
C LYS A 27 -1.78 5.87 -7.74
N ALA A 28 -0.46 5.93 -7.67
CA ALA A 28 0.28 5.19 -6.65
C ALA A 28 -0.01 5.75 -5.26
N LYS A 29 -0.10 7.07 -5.12
CA LYS A 29 -0.43 7.69 -3.83
C LYS A 29 -1.80 7.25 -3.34
N GLY A 30 -2.79 7.27 -4.22
CA GLY A 30 -4.13 6.83 -3.86
C GLY A 30 -4.18 5.36 -3.52
N LEU A 31 -3.47 4.54 -4.29
CA LEU A 31 -3.43 3.12 -4.04
C LEU A 31 -2.80 2.82 -2.68
N LEU A 32 -1.67 3.46 -2.38
CA LEU A 32 -1.00 3.26 -1.09
C LEU A 32 -1.91 3.68 0.07
N ALA A 33 -2.53 4.84 -0.03
CA ALA A 33 -3.44 5.31 1.03
C ALA A 33 -4.59 4.34 1.22
N SER A 34 -5.15 3.82 0.12
CA SER A 34 -6.25 2.86 0.20
C SER A 34 -5.82 1.57 0.87
N MET A 35 -4.64 1.06 0.53
CA MET A 35 -4.15 -0.16 1.13
C MET A 35 -3.90 0.01 2.62
N LEU A 36 -3.37 1.17 3.02
CA LEU A 36 -3.11 1.45 4.43
C LEU A 36 -4.39 1.60 5.25
N SER A 37 -5.50 1.91 4.60
CA SER A 37 -6.78 2.08 5.30
C SER A 37 -7.47 0.76 5.60
N LEU A 38 -7.00 -0.34 5.02
CA LEU A 38 -7.62 -1.65 5.20
C LEU A 38 -7.09 -2.34 6.45
N PRO A 39 -7.86 -3.28 7.02
CA PRO A 39 -7.40 -3.97 8.25
C PRO A 39 -6.08 -4.69 8.04
N PRO A 40 -5.29 -4.85 9.11
CA PRO A 40 -3.97 -5.48 8.99
C PRO A 40 -3.99 -6.89 8.42
N GLU A 41 -5.08 -7.63 8.64
CA GLU A 41 -5.20 -9.00 8.15
C GLU A 41 -5.77 -9.08 6.75
N TRP A 42 -6.00 -7.95 6.09
CA TRP A 42 -6.56 -7.93 4.74
C TRP A 42 -5.63 -8.60 3.75
N ARG A 43 -6.19 -9.46 2.92
CA ARG A 43 -5.41 -10.14 1.89
C ARG A 43 -5.55 -9.39 0.58
N PHE A 44 -4.42 -8.90 0.09
CA PHE A 44 -4.41 -8.12 -1.14
C PHE A 44 -4.28 -9.01 -2.36
N SER A 45 -4.92 -8.61 -3.44
CA SER A 45 -4.73 -9.19 -4.75
C SER A 45 -5.02 -8.11 -5.77
N ILE A 46 -4.48 -8.27 -6.97
CA ILE A 46 -4.73 -7.30 -8.03
C ILE A 46 -6.22 -7.26 -8.36
N GLU A 47 -6.85 -8.43 -8.44
CA GLU A 47 -8.27 -8.51 -8.74
C GLU A 47 -9.12 -7.85 -7.65
N GLY A 48 -8.78 -8.11 -6.40
CA GLY A 48 -9.51 -7.52 -5.28
C GLY A 48 -9.35 -6.02 -5.20
N LEU A 49 -8.14 -5.54 -5.44
CA LEU A 49 -7.91 -4.10 -5.44
C LEU A 49 -8.64 -3.41 -6.59
N ALA A 50 -8.66 -4.04 -7.75
CA ALA A 50 -9.40 -3.49 -8.88
C ALA A 50 -10.91 -3.46 -8.59
N TYR A 51 -11.41 -4.48 -7.91
CA TYR A 51 -12.81 -4.53 -7.52
C TYR A 51 -13.18 -3.42 -6.54
N LEU A 52 -12.31 -3.15 -5.58
CA LEU A 52 -12.55 -2.11 -4.57
C LEU A 52 -12.49 -0.70 -5.15
N HIS A 53 -11.84 -0.55 -6.28
CA HIS A 53 -11.64 0.75 -6.89
C HIS A 53 -12.21 0.74 -8.30
N LYS A 54 -12.45 1.91 -8.83
CA LYS A 54 -12.94 2.03 -10.20
C LYS A 54 -11.74 2.06 -11.15
N GLU A 55 -10.99 0.96 -11.15
CA GLU A 55 -9.74 0.87 -11.89
C GLU A 55 -9.62 -0.49 -12.56
N SER A 56 -8.84 -0.55 -13.63
CA SER A 56 -8.54 -1.82 -14.29
C SER A 56 -7.44 -2.54 -13.53
N GLU A 57 -7.35 -3.85 -13.75
CA GLU A 57 -6.26 -4.63 -13.15
C GLU A 57 -4.91 -4.15 -13.65
N CYS A 58 -4.87 -3.70 -14.88
CA CYS A 58 -3.65 -3.16 -15.46
C CYS A 58 -3.17 -1.91 -14.73
N ALA A 59 -4.11 -1.01 -14.41
CA ALA A 59 -3.78 0.19 -13.65
C ALA A 59 -3.31 -0.15 -12.25
N ILE A 60 -3.99 -1.09 -11.60
CA ILE A 60 -3.59 -1.54 -10.26
C ILE A 60 -2.19 -2.15 -10.30
N SER A 61 -1.94 -3.02 -11.27
CA SER A 61 -0.63 -3.66 -11.41
C SER A 61 0.47 -2.62 -11.59
N SER A 62 0.23 -1.63 -12.43
CA SER A 62 1.19 -0.55 -12.67
C SER A 62 1.46 0.25 -11.39
N GLY A 63 0.40 0.57 -10.64
CA GLY A 63 0.55 1.28 -9.38
C GLY A 63 1.33 0.50 -8.34
N LEU A 64 1.07 -0.80 -8.26
CA LEU A 64 1.80 -1.66 -7.32
C LEU A 64 3.29 -1.71 -7.68
N LYS A 65 3.61 -1.81 -8.96
CA LYS A 65 5.00 -1.82 -9.38
C LYS A 65 5.70 -0.51 -9.04
N GLU A 66 5.00 0.60 -9.21
CA GLU A 66 5.57 1.89 -8.86
C GLU A 66 5.87 1.96 -7.37
N LEU A 67 4.94 1.47 -6.53
CA LEU A 67 5.15 1.45 -5.09
C LEU A 67 6.32 0.56 -4.69
N GLU A 68 6.47 -0.56 -5.38
CA GLU A 68 7.61 -1.45 -5.13
C GLU A 68 8.93 -0.77 -5.49
N GLN A 69 8.96 -0.06 -6.60
CA GLN A 69 10.16 0.63 -7.05
C GLN A 69 10.57 1.74 -6.09
N LEU A 70 9.60 2.39 -5.47
CA LEU A 70 9.87 3.47 -4.52
C LEU A 70 10.08 2.97 -3.10
N GLY A 71 9.87 1.68 -2.88
CA GLY A 71 10.18 1.07 -1.60
C GLY A 71 9.05 1.04 -0.59
N TYR A 72 7.83 1.37 -0.98
CA TYR A 72 6.68 1.39 -0.06
C TYR A 72 5.96 0.06 0.00
N LEU A 73 6.25 -0.83 -0.92
CA LEU A 73 5.56 -2.10 -1.03
C LEU A 73 6.58 -3.19 -1.30
N ARG A 74 6.38 -4.33 -0.66
CA ARG A 74 7.15 -5.54 -0.95
C ARG A 74 6.18 -6.69 -1.08
N ARG A 75 6.26 -7.41 -2.18
CA ARG A 75 5.43 -8.59 -2.39
C ARG A 75 6.33 -9.81 -2.38
N SER A 76 5.89 -10.84 -1.67
CA SER A 76 6.60 -12.10 -1.65
C SER A 76 5.65 -13.21 -2.00
N TYR A 77 6.21 -14.30 -2.51
CA TYR A 77 5.43 -15.44 -3.01
C TYR A 77 5.93 -16.69 -2.31
N PRO A 78 5.52 -16.90 -1.04
CA PRO A 78 6.01 -18.06 -0.30
C PRO A 78 5.50 -19.35 -0.95
N ARG A 79 6.31 -20.40 -0.85
CA ARG A 79 5.95 -21.71 -1.36
C ARG A 79 5.53 -22.59 -0.21
N ASP A 80 4.55 -23.47 -0.48
CA ASP A 80 4.12 -24.41 0.52
C ASP A 80 5.07 -25.62 0.54
N GLU A 81 4.73 -26.62 1.35
CA GLU A 81 5.56 -27.81 1.51
C GLU A 81 5.75 -28.56 0.21
N ASN A 82 4.82 -28.44 -0.72
CA ASN A 82 4.87 -29.12 -2.01
C ASN A 82 5.56 -28.28 -3.08
N GLY A 83 6.09 -27.12 -2.72
CA GLY A 83 6.76 -26.24 -3.65
C GLY A 83 5.83 -25.38 -4.48
N LYS A 84 4.53 -25.40 -4.18
CA LYS A 84 3.58 -24.56 -4.89
C LYS A 84 3.57 -23.16 -4.30
N ILE A 85 3.41 -22.17 -5.18
CA ILE A 85 3.33 -20.78 -4.73
C ILE A 85 1.97 -20.56 -4.07
N ALA A 86 2.00 -20.15 -2.82
CA ALA A 86 0.81 -19.76 -2.09
C ALA A 86 0.41 -18.34 -2.51
N SER A 87 -0.61 -17.80 -1.87
CA SER A 87 -1.02 -16.42 -2.13
C SER A 87 0.12 -15.46 -1.88
N ALA A 88 0.18 -14.40 -2.69
CA ALA A 88 1.19 -13.38 -2.49
C ALA A 88 0.99 -12.71 -1.15
N VAL A 89 2.09 -12.43 -0.46
CA VAL A 89 2.07 -11.68 0.80
C VAL A 89 2.55 -10.28 0.49
N TYR A 90 1.74 -9.29 0.87
CA TYR A 90 2.02 -7.89 0.64
C TYR A 90 2.46 -7.25 1.96
N THR A 91 3.59 -6.59 1.93
CA THR A 91 4.05 -5.77 3.06
C THR A 91 4.04 -4.32 2.58
N VAL A 92 3.25 -3.49 3.23
CA VAL A 92 3.06 -2.10 2.82
C VAL A 92 3.26 -1.19 4.00
N CYS A 93 3.87 -0.03 3.76
CA CYS A 93 4.14 0.93 4.82
C CYS A 93 4.00 2.34 4.27
N ASP A 94 3.74 3.30 5.16
CA ASP A 94 3.60 4.70 4.79
C ASP A 94 4.94 5.45 4.73
N ILE A 95 6.03 4.76 5.04
CA ILE A 95 7.38 5.24 4.80
C ILE A 95 8.11 4.14 4.04
N PRO A 96 9.21 4.44 3.34
CA PRO A 96 9.94 3.39 2.66
C PRO A 96 10.32 2.26 3.61
N LEU A 97 10.16 1.04 3.16
CA LEU A 97 10.38 -0.13 4.02
C LEU A 97 11.78 -0.19 4.60
N ASP A 98 12.77 0.24 3.82
CA ASP A 98 14.14 0.29 4.33
C ASP A 98 14.26 1.25 5.51
N ASP A 99 13.59 2.39 5.41
CA ASP A 99 13.59 3.36 6.52
C ASP A 99 12.84 2.82 7.71
N TYR A 100 11.74 2.11 7.47
CA TYR A 100 10.97 1.51 8.54
C TYR A 100 11.81 0.47 9.29
N GLU A 101 12.53 -0.36 8.56
CA GLU A 101 13.38 -1.37 9.16
C GLU A 101 14.50 -0.74 9.98
N GLU A 102 15.03 0.39 9.52
CA GLU A 102 16.03 1.14 10.28
C GLU A 102 15.47 1.68 11.59
N LEU A 103 14.26 2.25 11.53
CA LEU A 103 13.64 2.84 12.71
C LEU A 103 13.22 1.79 13.73
N CYS A 104 12.73 0.64 13.27
CA CYS A 104 12.21 -0.42 14.10
C CYS A 104 13.18 -1.58 14.24
N GLY A 105 14.30 -1.51 13.55
CA GLY A 105 15.26 -2.58 13.49
C GLY A 105 15.90 -2.85 14.81
N GLU A 106 16.13 -4.10 15.06
CA GLU A 106 16.84 -4.52 16.23
C GLU A 106 18.17 -5.02 15.89
#